data_b5d138bb52d9a86fcb6bc5425cfed13b
#
_entry.id   b5d138bb52d9a86fcb6bc5425cfed13b
#
_cell.length_a   1.000
_cell.length_b   1.000
_cell.length_c   1.000
_cell.angle_alpha   90.00
_cell.angle_beta   90.00
_cell.angle_gamma   90.00
#
_symmetry.space_group_name_H-M   'P 1'
#
loop_
_entity.id
_entity.type
_entity.pdbx_description
1 polymer ?
#
loop_
_entity_poly.entity_id
_entity_poly.type
_entity_poly.pdbx_seq_one_letter_code
_entity_poly.pdbx_strand_id
1 'polypeptide(L)'
;MDNLTEKKGIPLLGDDFPEMEVQTTRGMKKLPGEFKGKWFVLFSHPGDFTPVCTTEFVAFQNKYDKFRKLNCELIGLSVDQVFAHIKWEEWIKEKLGVEIEFPIIADTGKVAETMGLIHPGKGTNTVRAVFIVDAEAKIRLILYYPQEIGRNLDEILRALEALQTSDNNGVATPADWPNNELIGSNVIIPPAKDVKTAKERLQKAKNGEFECYDWWLCHKKLK
;
A
#
# COMPACT_ATOMS: atom_id res chain seq x y z
N MET A 1 -5.43 28.29 -28.45
CA MET A 1 -5.03 27.78 -27.12
C MET A 1 -5.37 26.31 -27.16
N ASP A 2 -4.35 25.51 -27.51
CA ASP A 2 -4.56 24.08 -27.72
C ASP A 2 -4.82 23.40 -26.39
N ASN A 3 -6.00 22.77 -26.29
CA ASN A 3 -6.26 21.77 -25.28
C ASN A 3 -5.31 20.59 -25.54
N LEU A 4 -4.15 20.64 -24.93
CA LEU A 4 -3.33 19.46 -24.73
C LEU A 4 -4.20 18.55 -23.84
N THR A 5 -4.88 17.58 -24.46
CA THR A 5 -5.36 16.40 -23.77
C THR A 5 -4.14 15.75 -23.17
N GLU A 6 -3.88 16.02 -21.89
CA GLU A 6 -2.81 15.38 -21.14
C GLU A 6 -2.98 13.88 -21.30
N LYS A 7 -2.04 13.24 -21.97
CA LYS A 7 -1.89 11.80 -21.92
C LYS A 7 -1.66 11.48 -20.44
N LYS A 8 -2.68 11.02 -19.75
CA LYS A 8 -2.53 10.55 -18.36
C LYS A 8 -1.46 9.46 -18.38
N GLY A 9 -0.31 9.76 -17.78
CA GLY A 9 0.73 8.78 -17.53
C GLY A 9 0.24 7.70 -16.55
N ILE A 10 1.14 6.79 -16.17
CA ILE A 10 0.85 5.85 -15.08
C ILE A 10 0.65 6.65 -13.78
N PRO A 11 -0.26 6.21 -12.88
CA PRO A 11 -0.49 6.87 -11.60
C PRO A 11 0.76 6.89 -10.72
N LEU A 12 1.01 8.02 -10.08
CA LEU A 12 2.14 8.26 -9.19
C LEU A 12 1.68 8.50 -7.75
N LEU A 13 2.64 8.70 -6.84
CA LEU A 13 2.35 9.06 -5.45
C LEU A 13 1.63 10.41 -5.39
N GLY A 14 0.52 10.46 -4.66
CA GLY A 14 -0.33 11.63 -4.49
C GLY A 14 -1.43 11.78 -5.53
N ASP A 15 -1.39 11.01 -6.61
CA ASP A 15 -2.47 10.99 -7.59
C ASP A 15 -3.73 10.32 -7.03
N ASP A 16 -4.87 10.67 -7.60
CA ASP A 16 -6.11 9.94 -7.38
C ASP A 16 -6.00 8.53 -7.99
N PHE A 17 -6.48 7.52 -7.25
CA PHE A 17 -6.59 6.18 -7.82
C PHE A 17 -7.58 6.20 -8.99
N PRO A 18 -7.23 5.64 -10.18
CA PRO A 18 -8.07 5.74 -11.36
C PRO A 18 -9.44 5.06 -11.16
N GLU A 19 -10.49 5.72 -11.64
CA GLU A 19 -11.82 5.09 -11.68
C GLU A 19 -11.85 3.98 -12.71
N MET A 20 -12.31 2.81 -12.29
CA MET A 20 -12.43 1.64 -13.16
C MET A 20 -13.51 0.69 -12.68
N GLU A 21 -14.15 0.01 -13.62
CA GLU A 21 -15.05 -1.11 -13.34
C GLU A 21 -14.35 -2.41 -13.70
N VAL A 22 -14.29 -3.34 -12.76
CA VAL A 22 -13.47 -4.56 -12.85
C VAL A 22 -14.26 -5.80 -12.47
N GLN A 23 -14.03 -6.89 -13.23
CA GLN A 23 -14.51 -8.22 -12.86
C GLN A 23 -13.59 -8.79 -11.77
N THR A 24 -14.18 -9.34 -10.72
CA THR A 24 -13.43 -10.01 -9.64
C THR A 24 -14.03 -11.37 -9.30
N THR A 25 -13.32 -12.16 -8.49
CA THR A 25 -13.84 -13.41 -7.90
C THR A 25 -15.04 -13.18 -6.97
N ARG A 26 -15.38 -11.94 -6.66
CA ARG A 26 -16.53 -11.53 -5.83
C ARG A 26 -17.49 -10.63 -6.61
N GLY A 27 -17.60 -10.84 -7.94
CA GLY A 27 -18.45 -10.08 -8.85
C GLY A 27 -17.83 -8.78 -9.35
N MET A 28 -18.63 -7.97 -10.04
CA MET A 28 -18.22 -6.67 -10.56
C MET A 28 -18.02 -5.67 -9.42
N LYS A 29 -16.95 -4.89 -9.51
CA LYS A 29 -16.63 -3.83 -8.55
C LYS A 29 -16.25 -2.54 -9.25
N LYS A 30 -16.62 -1.42 -8.65
CA LYS A 30 -16.25 -0.07 -9.11
C LYS A 30 -15.20 0.52 -8.19
N LEU A 31 -13.95 0.60 -8.67
CA LEU A 31 -12.85 1.16 -7.92
C LEU A 31 -12.68 2.66 -8.22
N PRO A 32 -12.27 3.49 -7.26
CA PRO A 32 -12.05 3.17 -5.86
C PRO A 32 -13.32 3.16 -5.00
N GLY A 33 -14.49 3.44 -5.58
CA GLY A 33 -15.77 3.62 -4.90
C GLY A 33 -16.18 2.46 -3.98
N GLU A 34 -15.79 1.22 -4.30
CA GLU A 34 -15.99 0.02 -3.47
C GLU A 34 -15.41 0.18 -2.06
N PHE A 35 -14.30 0.91 -1.94
CA PHE A 35 -13.57 1.10 -0.70
C PHE A 35 -13.75 2.50 -0.08
N LYS A 36 -14.83 3.21 -0.44
CA LYS A 36 -15.08 4.56 0.06
C LYS A 36 -15.01 4.64 1.60
N GLY A 37 -14.15 5.53 2.11
CA GLY A 37 -13.95 5.72 3.56
C GLY A 37 -13.05 4.67 4.21
N LYS A 38 -12.45 3.78 3.43
CA LYS A 38 -11.48 2.77 3.87
C LYS A 38 -10.18 2.93 3.10
N TRP A 39 -9.10 2.52 3.71
CA TRP A 39 -7.86 2.26 3.00
C TRP A 39 -7.99 0.93 2.23
N PHE A 40 -7.23 0.80 1.16
CA PHE A 40 -7.09 -0.49 0.51
C PHE A 40 -5.69 -0.69 -0.08
N VAL A 41 -5.31 -1.95 -0.19
CA VAL A 41 -4.08 -2.38 -0.85
C VAL A 41 -4.46 -3.14 -2.11
N LEU A 42 -4.16 -2.55 -3.27
CA LEU A 42 -4.15 -3.28 -4.53
C LEU A 42 -2.77 -3.92 -4.70
N PHE A 43 -2.73 -5.22 -4.96
CA PHE A 43 -1.49 -5.90 -5.26
C PHE A 43 -1.62 -6.79 -6.49
N SER A 44 -0.65 -6.70 -7.41
CA SER A 44 -0.61 -7.54 -8.59
C SER A 44 0.31 -8.75 -8.42
N HIS A 45 0.04 -9.82 -9.15
CA HIS A 45 0.87 -11.02 -9.19
C HIS A 45 1.00 -11.53 -10.63
N PRO A 46 2.13 -12.17 -10.98
CA PRO A 46 2.42 -12.61 -12.35
C PRO A 46 1.41 -13.58 -12.97
N GLY A 47 0.86 -14.49 -12.16
CA GLY A 47 -0.11 -15.48 -12.65
C GLY A 47 -0.50 -16.49 -11.59
N ASP A 48 -1.70 -17.04 -11.74
CA ASP A 48 -2.24 -18.11 -10.91
C ASP A 48 -1.43 -19.40 -11.05
N PHE A 49 -1.60 -20.32 -10.12
CA PHE A 49 -0.92 -21.63 -10.10
C PHE A 49 0.61 -21.54 -10.17
N THR A 50 1.19 -20.43 -9.72
CA THR A 50 2.64 -20.25 -9.65
C THR A 50 3.14 -20.31 -8.19
N PRO A 51 4.36 -20.85 -7.94
CA PRO A 51 4.81 -21.11 -6.56
C PRO A 51 4.90 -19.85 -5.69
N VAL A 52 5.58 -18.81 -6.16
CA VAL A 52 5.77 -17.58 -5.37
C VAL A 52 4.43 -16.87 -5.12
N CYS A 53 3.56 -16.78 -6.14
CA CYS A 53 2.25 -16.15 -5.97
C CYS A 53 1.39 -16.90 -4.94
N THR A 54 1.43 -18.24 -4.94
CA THR A 54 0.72 -19.06 -3.95
C THR A 54 1.20 -18.76 -2.53
N THR A 55 2.51 -18.65 -2.30
CA THR A 55 3.04 -18.28 -0.97
C THR A 55 2.61 -16.88 -0.54
N GLU A 56 2.55 -15.93 -1.49
CA GLU A 56 2.11 -14.56 -1.19
C GLU A 56 0.61 -14.50 -0.82
N PHE A 57 -0.26 -15.20 -1.56
CA PHE A 57 -1.69 -15.22 -1.26
C PHE A 57 -1.99 -15.82 0.12
N VAL A 58 -1.32 -16.91 0.47
CA VAL A 58 -1.38 -17.48 1.82
C VAL A 58 -0.91 -16.46 2.87
N ALA A 59 0.20 -15.77 2.62
CA ALA A 59 0.74 -14.77 3.54
C ALA A 59 -0.17 -13.53 3.67
N PHE A 60 -0.77 -13.05 2.57
CA PHE A 60 -1.77 -11.97 2.61
C PHE A 60 -3.00 -12.39 3.43
N GLN A 61 -3.55 -13.58 3.17
CA GLN A 61 -4.71 -14.07 3.91
C GLN A 61 -4.41 -14.22 5.40
N ASN A 62 -3.28 -14.81 5.77
CA ASN A 62 -2.89 -14.97 7.17
C ASN A 62 -2.69 -13.64 7.91
N LYS A 63 -2.48 -12.55 7.19
CA LYS A 63 -2.36 -11.20 7.75
C LYS A 63 -3.60 -10.33 7.53
N TYR A 64 -4.63 -10.83 6.85
CA TYR A 64 -5.78 -10.02 6.43
C TYR A 64 -6.51 -9.37 7.62
N ASP A 65 -6.65 -10.05 8.74
CA ASP A 65 -7.23 -9.48 9.95
C ASP A 65 -6.42 -8.29 10.51
N LYS A 66 -5.10 -8.27 10.28
CA LYS A 66 -4.28 -7.12 10.67
C LYS A 66 -4.59 -5.91 9.77
N PHE A 67 -4.75 -6.12 8.47
CA PHE A 67 -5.19 -5.06 7.55
C PHE A 67 -6.58 -4.54 7.92
N ARG A 68 -7.54 -5.42 8.18
CA ARG A 68 -8.90 -5.06 8.59
C ARG A 68 -8.92 -4.22 9.88
N LYS A 69 -8.08 -4.55 10.87
CA LYS A 69 -7.94 -3.75 12.10
C LYS A 69 -7.44 -2.33 11.84
N LEU A 70 -6.74 -2.13 10.74
CA LEU A 70 -6.29 -0.82 10.25
C LEU A 70 -7.28 -0.19 9.27
N ASN A 71 -8.55 -0.63 9.26
CA ASN A 71 -9.57 -0.18 8.31
C ASN A 71 -9.09 -0.25 6.86
N CYS A 72 -8.38 -1.33 6.50
CA CYS A 72 -7.78 -1.52 5.18
C CYS A 72 -8.23 -2.85 4.57
N GLU A 73 -8.69 -2.80 3.32
CA GLU A 73 -9.09 -3.96 2.54
C GLU A 73 -7.97 -4.39 1.58
N LEU A 74 -8.00 -5.66 1.16
CA LEU A 74 -7.07 -6.19 0.16
C LEU A 74 -7.81 -6.47 -1.15
N ILE A 75 -7.13 -6.28 -2.27
CA ILE A 75 -7.60 -6.69 -3.58
C ILE A 75 -6.41 -7.15 -4.43
N GLY A 76 -6.45 -8.42 -4.89
CA GLY A 76 -5.46 -8.99 -5.79
C GLY A 76 -5.74 -8.62 -7.24
N LEU A 77 -4.74 -8.76 -8.12
CA LEU A 77 -4.86 -8.57 -9.57
C LEU A 77 -3.87 -9.44 -10.33
N SER A 78 -4.35 -10.09 -11.38
CA SER A 78 -3.51 -10.58 -12.47
C SER A 78 -4.28 -10.57 -13.80
N VAL A 79 -3.61 -10.90 -14.88
CA VAL A 79 -4.22 -11.01 -16.22
C VAL A 79 -4.88 -12.38 -16.48
N ASP A 80 -4.98 -13.21 -15.46
CA ASP A 80 -5.70 -14.49 -15.55
C ASP A 80 -7.22 -14.27 -15.61
N GLN A 81 -7.93 -15.24 -16.15
CA GLN A 81 -9.36 -15.22 -16.21
C GLN A 81 -10.00 -15.52 -14.84
N VAL A 82 -11.19 -15.01 -14.60
CA VAL A 82 -11.92 -15.20 -13.34
C VAL A 82 -12.08 -16.69 -12.95
N PHE A 83 -12.25 -17.57 -13.94
CA PHE A 83 -12.36 -19.01 -13.71
C PHE A 83 -11.05 -19.62 -13.18
N ALA A 84 -9.89 -19.12 -13.63
CA ALA A 84 -8.59 -19.52 -13.11
C ALA A 84 -8.46 -19.11 -11.64
N HIS A 85 -8.75 -17.86 -11.31
CA HIS A 85 -8.75 -17.36 -9.93
C HIS A 85 -9.63 -18.21 -9.00
N ILE A 86 -10.88 -18.45 -9.41
CA ILE A 86 -11.82 -19.26 -8.60
C ILE A 86 -11.24 -20.67 -8.36
N LYS A 87 -10.73 -21.31 -9.41
CA LYS A 87 -10.16 -22.65 -9.26
C LYS A 87 -8.87 -22.67 -8.43
N TRP A 88 -8.07 -21.60 -8.51
CA TRP A 88 -6.86 -21.47 -7.72
C TRP A 88 -7.18 -21.20 -6.24
N GLU A 89 -8.18 -20.35 -5.92
CA GLU A 89 -8.68 -20.17 -4.55
C GLU A 89 -9.17 -21.51 -3.94
N GLU A 90 -9.94 -22.31 -4.70
CA GLU A 90 -10.38 -23.63 -4.28
C GLU A 90 -9.20 -24.56 -3.99
N TRP A 91 -8.18 -24.57 -4.86
CA TRP A 91 -6.99 -25.39 -4.70
C TRP A 91 -6.19 -24.97 -3.46
N ILE A 92 -6.02 -23.67 -3.21
CA ILE A 92 -5.33 -23.15 -2.01
C ILE A 92 -6.09 -23.62 -0.75
N LYS A 93 -7.41 -23.50 -0.75
CA LYS A 93 -8.24 -23.96 0.37
C LYS A 93 -8.11 -25.48 0.58
N GLU A 94 -8.23 -26.27 -0.47
CA GLU A 94 -8.20 -27.74 -0.40
C GLU A 94 -6.82 -28.27 0.03
N LYS A 95 -5.74 -27.74 -0.55
CA LYS A 95 -4.38 -28.28 -0.36
C LYS A 95 -3.61 -27.63 0.78
N LEU A 96 -3.87 -26.36 1.06
CA LEU A 96 -3.12 -25.58 2.05
C LEU A 96 -3.97 -25.18 3.27
N GLY A 97 -5.28 -25.45 3.24
CA GLY A 97 -6.19 -25.14 4.35
C GLY A 97 -6.44 -23.65 4.55
N VAL A 98 -6.14 -22.82 3.56
CA VAL A 98 -6.29 -21.35 3.63
C VAL A 98 -7.39 -20.89 2.68
N GLU A 99 -8.43 -20.27 3.22
CA GLU A 99 -9.53 -19.70 2.43
C GLU A 99 -9.21 -18.23 2.11
N ILE A 100 -9.11 -17.90 0.82
CA ILE A 100 -8.88 -16.51 0.36
C ILE A 100 -10.20 -15.75 0.44
N GLU A 101 -10.25 -14.71 1.28
CA GLU A 101 -11.45 -13.92 1.52
C GLU A 101 -11.51 -12.62 0.69
N PHE A 102 -10.39 -12.07 0.31
CA PHE A 102 -10.33 -10.84 -0.48
C PHE A 102 -10.57 -11.11 -1.98
N PRO A 103 -11.14 -10.15 -2.73
CA PRO A 103 -11.39 -10.30 -4.16
C PRO A 103 -10.08 -10.30 -4.98
N ILE A 104 -10.12 -11.00 -6.12
CA ILE A 104 -9.03 -10.98 -7.11
C ILE A 104 -9.60 -10.44 -8.43
N ILE A 105 -8.98 -9.41 -8.98
CA ILE A 105 -9.34 -8.81 -10.28
C ILE A 105 -8.84 -9.73 -11.39
N ALA A 106 -9.77 -10.15 -12.24
CA ALA A 106 -9.50 -10.82 -13.51
C ALA A 106 -9.33 -9.75 -14.60
N ASP A 107 -8.11 -9.30 -14.81
CA ASP A 107 -7.83 -8.21 -15.74
C ASP A 107 -7.64 -8.73 -17.17
N THR A 108 -8.19 -8.00 -18.13
CA THR A 108 -7.93 -8.24 -19.56
C THR A 108 -6.70 -7.50 -20.10
N GLY A 109 -5.87 -6.97 -19.21
CA GLY A 109 -4.70 -6.14 -19.50
C GLY A 109 -4.93 -4.64 -19.34
N LYS A 110 -6.17 -4.18 -19.32
CA LYS A 110 -6.52 -2.75 -19.24
C LYS A 110 -6.09 -2.09 -17.93
N VAL A 111 -6.36 -2.76 -16.80
CA VAL A 111 -5.95 -2.25 -15.48
C VAL A 111 -4.43 -2.29 -15.36
N ALA A 112 -3.82 -3.40 -15.78
CA ALA A 112 -2.36 -3.57 -15.77
C ALA A 112 -1.65 -2.51 -16.62
N GLU A 113 -2.16 -2.18 -17.80
CA GLU A 113 -1.62 -1.08 -18.62
C GLU A 113 -1.81 0.28 -17.96
N THR A 114 -3.03 0.58 -17.46
CA THR A 114 -3.35 1.85 -16.79
C THR A 114 -2.45 2.09 -15.58
N MET A 115 -2.17 1.04 -14.81
CA MET A 115 -1.39 1.11 -13.57
C MET A 115 0.12 0.88 -13.77
N GLY A 116 0.57 0.66 -15.02
CA GLY A 116 1.98 0.41 -15.32
C GLY A 116 2.51 -0.91 -14.77
N LEU A 117 1.71 -1.97 -14.81
CA LEU A 117 2.02 -3.25 -14.17
C LEU A 117 2.58 -4.30 -15.12
N ILE A 118 2.53 -4.08 -16.44
CA ILE A 118 3.01 -5.05 -17.42
C ILE A 118 4.52 -5.18 -17.32
N HIS A 119 5.00 -6.41 -17.16
CA HIS A 119 6.43 -6.68 -17.04
C HIS A 119 7.13 -6.57 -18.41
N PRO A 120 8.09 -5.65 -18.58
CA PRO A 120 8.85 -5.57 -19.84
C PRO A 120 9.55 -6.90 -20.17
N GLY A 121 9.35 -7.41 -21.38
CA GLY A 121 10.01 -8.63 -21.87
C GLY A 121 9.47 -9.97 -21.32
N LYS A 122 8.37 -9.97 -20.54
CA LYS A 122 7.71 -11.21 -20.04
C LYS A 122 6.26 -11.35 -20.50
N GLY A 123 5.95 -10.91 -21.72
CA GLY A 123 4.61 -11.00 -22.30
C GLY A 123 3.60 -10.09 -21.60
N THR A 124 2.43 -10.64 -21.25
CA THR A 124 1.36 -9.92 -20.57
C THR A 124 1.41 -10.05 -19.05
N ASN A 125 2.39 -10.79 -18.50
CA ASN A 125 2.48 -10.99 -17.05
C ASN A 125 2.68 -9.67 -16.32
N THR A 126 2.00 -9.52 -15.19
CA THR A 126 2.18 -8.35 -14.31
C THR A 126 3.41 -8.51 -13.40
N VAL A 127 4.00 -7.39 -13.02
CA VAL A 127 4.99 -7.33 -11.94
C VAL A 127 4.29 -7.58 -10.58
N ARG A 128 5.07 -7.75 -9.51
CA ARG A 128 4.54 -7.80 -8.14
C ARG A 128 4.46 -6.38 -7.58
N ALA A 129 3.47 -5.62 -7.99
CA ALA A 129 3.26 -4.27 -7.46
C ALA A 129 2.37 -4.28 -6.20
N VAL A 130 2.51 -3.23 -5.40
CA VAL A 130 1.64 -2.89 -4.28
C VAL A 130 1.31 -1.41 -4.38
N PHE A 131 0.04 -1.07 -4.31
CA PHE A 131 -0.45 0.30 -4.15
C PHE A 131 -1.20 0.38 -2.82
N ILE A 132 -0.72 1.21 -1.89
CA ILE A 132 -1.48 1.57 -0.69
C ILE A 132 -2.24 2.84 -1.01
N VAL A 133 -3.56 2.76 -0.89
CA VAL A 133 -4.49 3.85 -1.22
C VAL A 133 -5.27 4.23 0.02
N ASP A 134 -5.40 5.52 0.30
CA ASP A 134 -6.09 6.01 1.49
C ASP A 134 -7.62 6.12 1.32
N ALA A 135 -8.28 6.54 2.39
CA ALA A 135 -9.74 6.65 2.46
C ALA A 135 -10.33 7.71 1.51
N GLU A 136 -9.52 8.65 1.04
CA GLU A 136 -9.82 9.67 0.03
C GLU A 136 -9.45 9.24 -1.39
N ALA A 137 -9.08 7.95 -1.56
CA ALA A 137 -8.64 7.36 -2.81
C ALA A 137 -7.33 7.95 -3.38
N LYS A 138 -6.44 8.48 -2.54
CA LYS A 138 -5.10 8.91 -2.94
C LYS A 138 -4.10 7.77 -2.85
N ILE A 139 -3.24 7.64 -3.84
CA ILE A 139 -2.12 6.69 -3.83
C ILE A 139 -1.04 7.22 -2.89
N ARG A 140 -0.77 6.48 -1.81
CA ARG A 140 0.12 6.88 -0.72
C ARG A 140 1.48 6.18 -0.75
N LEU A 141 1.54 4.99 -1.32
CA LEU A 141 2.78 4.23 -1.46
C LEU A 141 2.67 3.29 -2.66
N ILE A 142 3.77 3.14 -3.39
CA ILE A 142 3.90 2.22 -4.51
C ILE A 142 5.18 1.40 -4.31
N LEU A 143 5.07 0.07 -4.40
CA LEU A 143 6.21 -0.84 -4.40
C LEU A 143 6.17 -1.69 -5.67
N TYR A 144 7.32 -1.91 -6.29
CA TYR A 144 7.49 -2.82 -7.41
C TYR A 144 8.57 -3.84 -7.10
N TYR A 145 8.20 -5.12 -7.21
CA TYR A 145 9.10 -6.24 -7.03
C TYR A 145 9.24 -7.03 -8.33
N PRO A 146 10.41 -7.57 -8.66
CA PRO A 146 10.56 -8.50 -9.76
C PRO A 146 9.82 -9.80 -9.48
N GLN A 147 9.55 -10.57 -10.53
CA GLN A 147 8.73 -11.79 -10.41
C GLN A 147 9.37 -12.85 -9.51
N GLU A 148 10.70 -12.86 -9.42
CA GLU A 148 11.50 -13.85 -8.72
C GLU A 148 11.48 -13.70 -7.19
N ILE A 149 11.06 -12.53 -6.68
CA ILE A 149 11.13 -12.20 -5.25
C ILE A 149 9.72 -12.01 -4.69
N GLY A 150 9.31 -12.88 -3.75
CA GLY A 150 8.10 -12.68 -2.97
C GLY A 150 8.21 -11.45 -2.05
N ARG A 151 7.09 -10.75 -1.88
CA ARG A 151 7.04 -9.50 -1.10
C ARG A 151 7.15 -9.75 0.40
N ASN A 152 7.71 -8.78 1.10
CA ASN A 152 7.68 -8.73 2.56
C ASN A 152 6.36 -8.11 3.04
N LEU A 153 5.45 -8.94 3.55
CA LEU A 153 4.11 -8.50 3.98
C LEU A 153 4.15 -7.68 5.28
N ASP A 154 5.16 -7.89 6.12
CA ASP A 154 5.33 -7.10 7.35
C ASP A 154 5.73 -5.66 7.01
N GLU A 155 6.51 -5.45 5.93
CA GLU A 155 6.80 -4.10 5.44
C GLU A 155 5.56 -3.39 4.89
N ILE A 156 4.68 -4.09 4.16
CA ILE A 156 3.43 -3.51 3.67
C ILE A 156 2.54 -3.06 4.83
N LEU A 157 2.41 -3.89 5.86
CA LEU A 157 1.68 -3.55 7.08
C LEU A 157 2.33 -2.39 7.82
N ARG A 158 3.64 -2.45 8.04
CA ARG A 158 4.41 -1.39 8.70
C ARG A 158 4.23 -0.04 7.99
N ALA A 159 4.30 -0.05 6.66
CA ALA A 159 4.12 1.17 5.86
C ALA A 159 2.70 1.73 5.97
N LEU A 160 1.67 0.87 5.97
CA LEU A 160 0.28 1.28 6.20
C LEU A 160 0.10 1.91 7.58
N GLU A 161 0.59 1.27 8.64
CA GLU A 161 0.55 1.80 10.00
C GLU A 161 1.29 3.14 10.13
N ALA A 162 2.46 3.25 9.48
CA ALA A 162 3.25 4.48 9.47
C ALA A 162 2.52 5.63 8.78
N LEU A 163 1.87 5.38 7.64
CA LEU A 163 1.06 6.37 6.94
C LEU A 163 -0.12 6.85 7.78
N GLN A 164 -0.89 5.93 8.35
CA GLN A 164 -2.02 6.27 9.21
C GLN A 164 -1.59 6.99 10.49
N THR A 165 -0.48 6.58 11.08
CA THR A 165 0.11 7.25 12.25
C THR A 165 0.51 8.68 11.92
N SER A 166 1.13 8.88 10.77
CA SER A 166 1.55 10.19 10.27
C SER A 166 0.35 11.12 10.08
N ASP A 167 -0.69 10.63 9.39
CA ASP A 167 -1.90 11.40 9.10
C ASP A 167 -2.68 11.77 10.38
N ASN A 168 -2.90 10.78 11.25
CA ASN A 168 -3.69 10.97 12.46
C ASN A 168 -3.05 11.90 13.49
N ASN A 169 -1.72 12.03 13.47
CA ASN A 169 -0.98 12.76 14.51
C ASN A 169 -0.22 13.98 13.97
N GLY A 170 -0.24 14.25 12.66
CA GLY A 170 0.53 15.33 12.04
C GLY A 170 2.04 15.22 12.28
N VAL A 171 2.58 14.00 12.19
CA VAL A 171 3.98 13.68 12.46
C VAL A 171 4.59 12.96 11.25
N ALA A 172 5.92 12.71 11.30
CA ALA A 172 6.57 11.79 10.40
C ALA A 172 7.09 10.57 11.17
N THR A 173 7.23 9.43 10.51
CA THR A 173 7.85 8.24 11.08
C THR A 173 9.30 8.14 10.60
N PRO A 174 10.26 7.79 11.49
CA PRO A 174 11.66 7.61 11.09
C PRO A 174 11.85 6.32 10.27
N ALA A 175 13.07 6.13 9.75
CA ALA A 175 13.46 4.88 9.11
C ALA A 175 13.20 3.70 10.08
N ASP A 176 12.77 2.56 9.52
CA ASP A 176 12.50 1.31 10.25
C ASP A 176 11.49 1.43 11.43
N TRP A 177 10.75 2.54 11.50
CA TRP A 177 9.73 2.69 12.54
C TRP A 177 8.79 1.47 12.57
N PRO A 178 8.42 0.93 13.74
CA PRO A 178 8.66 1.48 15.09
C PRO A 178 10.00 1.07 15.75
N ASN A 179 10.92 0.49 15.00
CA ASN A 179 12.19 -0.04 15.51
C ASN A 179 13.41 0.76 15.04
N ASN A 180 13.30 2.10 15.02
CA ASN A 180 14.39 2.95 14.57
C ASN A 180 15.59 2.90 15.52
N GLU A 181 16.80 2.79 14.98
CA GLU A 181 18.03 2.64 15.77
C GLU A 181 18.36 3.87 16.62
N LEU A 182 17.96 5.08 16.18
CA LEU A 182 18.29 6.34 16.85
C LEU A 182 17.28 6.75 17.91
N ILE A 183 15.97 6.64 17.59
CA ILE A 183 14.88 7.17 18.42
C ILE A 183 13.80 6.13 18.76
N GLY A 184 14.06 4.86 18.45
CA GLY A 184 13.15 3.74 18.76
C GLY A 184 11.77 3.90 18.12
N SER A 185 10.72 3.75 18.92
CA SER A 185 9.33 3.89 18.48
C SER A 185 8.82 5.33 18.45
N ASN A 186 9.66 6.32 18.73
CA ASN A 186 9.26 7.73 18.69
C ASN A 186 8.95 8.16 17.26
N VAL A 187 8.11 9.19 17.16
CA VAL A 187 7.78 9.84 15.88
C VAL A 187 8.49 11.19 15.79
N ILE A 188 8.74 11.62 14.56
CA ILE A 188 9.42 12.87 14.26
C ILE A 188 8.41 14.02 14.20
N ILE A 189 8.68 15.08 14.92
CA ILE A 189 7.92 16.33 14.82
C ILE A 189 8.38 17.05 13.54
N PRO A 190 7.46 17.43 12.61
CA PRO A 190 7.83 18.10 11.37
C PRO A 190 8.72 19.33 11.64
N PRO A 191 9.76 19.59 10.84
CA PRO A 191 10.72 20.65 11.11
C PRO A 191 10.07 22.04 11.14
N ALA A 192 10.68 22.96 11.92
CA ALA A 192 10.26 24.36 11.92
C ALA A 192 10.48 25.00 10.55
N LYS A 193 9.54 25.85 10.13
CA LYS A 193 9.57 26.50 8.81
C LYS A 193 10.08 27.96 8.89
N ASP A 194 10.37 28.47 10.08
CA ASP A 194 10.88 29.82 10.33
C ASP A 194 11.76 29.88 11.58
N VAL A 195 12.54 30.96 11.69
CA VAL A 195 13.53 31.16 12.77
C VAL A 195 12.86 31.26 14.15
N LYS A 196 11.69 31.88 14.26
CA LYS A 196 10.95 32.02 15.51
C LYS A 196 10.54 30.64 16.03
N THR A 197 9.87 29.86 15.18
CA THR A 197 9.43 28.50 15.51
C THR A 197 10.64 27.58 15.88
N ALA A 198 11.78 27.74 15.20
CA ALA A 198 12.99 26.98 15.51
C ALA A 198 13.50 27.28 16.93
N LYS A 199 13.57 28.57 17.32
CA LYS A 199 13.98 28.97 18.68
C LYS A 199 12.98 28.51 19.75
N GLU A 200 11.68 28.67 19.51
CA GLU A 200 10.62 28.22 20.42
C GLU A 200 10.69 26.70 20.63
N ARG A 201 11.02 25.95 19.56
CA ARG A 201 11.13 24.49 19.63
C ARG A 201 12.23 24.04 20.57
N LEU A 202 13.42 24.65 20.50
CA LEU A 202 14.52 24.35 21.43
C LEU A 202 14.15 24.69 22.89
N GLN A 203 13.39 25.76 23.09
CA GLN A 203 12.91 26.12 24.42
C GLN A 203 11.91 25.09 24.95
N LYS A 204 10.96 24.65 24.14
CA LYS A 204 9.98 23.60 24.50
C LYS A 204 10.65 22.27 24.82
N ALA A 205 11.69 21.89 24.04
CA ALA A 205 12.48 20.71 24.34
C ALA A 205 13.18 20.81 25.72
N LYS A 206 13.76 21.99 26.06
CA LYS A 206 14.33 22.22 27.40
C LYS A 206 13.28 22.11 28.51
N ASN A 207 12.04 22.44 28.25
CA ASN A 207 10.93 22.28 29.18
C ASN A 207 10.38 20.85 29.26
N GLY A 208 10.95 19.90 28.51
CA GLY A 208 10.57 18.49 28.55
C GLY A 208 9.30 18.12 27.78
N GLU A 209 8.82 19.00 26.89
CA GLU A 209 7.63 18.70 26.09
C GLU A 209 7.87 17.58 25.06
N PHE A 210 9.11 17.48 24.56
CA PHE A 210 9.62 16.47 23.63
C PHE A 210 11.16 16.52 23.61
N GLU A 211 11.79 15.59 22.90
CA GLU A 211 13.24 15.52 22.78
C GLU A 211 13.72 16.07 21.44
N CYS A 212 14.89 16.74 21.42
CA CYS A 212 15.52 17.24 20.20
C CYS A 212 17.02 16.99 20.24
N TYR A 213 17.58 16.54 19.12
CA TYR A 213 19.00 16.64 18.84
C TYR A 213 19.38 18.07 18.42
N ASP A 214 18.50 18.67 17.60
CA ASP A 214 18.53 20.08 17.24
C ASP A 214 17.10 20.50 16.81
N TRP A 215 16.85 21.80 16.56
CA TRP A 215 15.53 22.36 16.23
C TRP A 215 14.84 21.66 15.03
N TRP A 216 15.61 21.06 14.14
CA TRP A 216 15.12 20.36 12.95
C TRP A 216 14.92 18.85 13.16
N LEU A 217 15.55 18.26 14.17
CA LEU A 217 15.41 16.84 14.52
C LEU A 217 14.88 16.71 15.95
N CYS A 218 13.57 16.81 16.05
CA CYS A 218 12.84 16.63 17.31
C CYS A 218 11.87 15.44 17.19
N HIS A 219 11.75 14.70 18.28
CA HIS A 219 10.92 13.50 18.33
C HIS A 219 10.16 13.41 19.65
N LYS A 220 9.09 12.64 19.64
CA LYS A 220 8.28 12.38 20.82
C LYS A 220 7.69 10.97 20.77
N LYS A 221 7.35 10.43 21.92
CA LYS A 221 6.52 9.24 22.02
C LYS A 221 5.06 9.61 21.72
N LEU A 222 4.36 8.79 20.96
CA LEU A 222 2.90 8.88 20.87
C LEU A 222 2.28 8.28 22.14
N LYS A 223 1.24 8.95 22.63
CA LYS A 223 0.47 8.49 23.81
C LYS A 223 -0.50 7.38 23.46
#